data_d5385af3bbc5c575b7177f4fc367e5cd
#
_entry.id   d5385af3bbc5c575b7177f4fc367e5cd
#
_cell.length_a   1.000
_cell.length_b   1.000
_cell.length_c   1.000
_cell.angle_alpha   90.00
_cell.angle_beta   90.00
_cell.angle_gamma   90.00
#
_symmetry.space_group_name_H-M   'P 1'
#
loop_
_entity.id
_entity.type
_entity.pdbx_description
1 polymer ?
#
loop_
_entity_poly.entity_id
_entity_poly.type
_entity_poly.pdbx_seq_one_letter_code
_entity_poly.pdbx_strand_id
1 'polypeptide(L)'
;MVTGVQTCALPILRRDFPEHFTLFQALPGVEARLSFEALITWQSTLMYRLRQVRRLLPFSPLLAGDRGWFELLPASGWSYHEELNYYEDLPVFYPATRINFNCTSQQMKGAVNQRVFDVPACGGFLLTDYRRQLENLFEPGREVICYHEEGEIPELVRHYLSRDAERERIAAAGILLLLCHTFAVYL
;
A
#
# COMPACT_ATOMS: atom_id res chain seq x y z
N MET A 1 -26.37 -17.38 -0.67
CA MET A 1 -25.48 -17.82 0.44
C MET A 1 -24.18 -17.03 0.29
N VAL A 2 -24.01 -15.95 1.04
CA VAL A 2 -22.73 -15.22 1.07
C VAL A 2 -21.82 -16.03 1.96
N THR A 3 -20.89 -16.77 1.36
CA THR A 3 -19.82 -17.47 2.07
C THR A 3 -18.98 -16.41 2.77
N GLY A 4 -18.96 -16.48 4.10
CA GLY A 4 -18.31 -15.50 4.96
C GLY A 4 -16.89 -15.21 4.53
N VAL A 5 -16.58 -13.95 4.33
CA VAL A 5 -15.22 -13.46 4.27
C VAL A 5 -14.57 -13.79 5.61
N GLN A 6 -13.74 -14.84 5.63
CA GLN A 6 -12.93 -15.15 6.80
C GLN A 6 -11.93 -14.00 6.97
N THR A 7 -12.28 -13.04 7.82
CA THR A 7 -11.36 -11.97 8.17
C THR A 7 -10.20 -12.53 8.99
N CYS A 8 -9.01 -12.07 8.70
CA CYS A 8 -7.79 -12.47 9.42
C CYS A 8 -7.81 -12.07 10.90
N ALA A 9 -8.67 -11.13 11.26
CA ALA A 9 -8.74 -10.56 12.59
C ALA A 9 -9.29 -11.55 13.63
N LEU A 10 -10.29 -12.37 13.28
CA LEU A 10 -10.95 -13.25 14.25
C LEU A 10 -10.05 -14.34 14.85
N PRO A 11 -9.24 -15.08 14.09
CA PRO A 11 -8.31 -16.04 14.67
C PRO A 11 -7.27 -15.40 15.60
N ILE A 12 -6.79 -14.22 15.25
CA ILE A 12 -5.85 -13.44 16.07
C ILE A 12 -6.54 -12.95 17.33
N LEU A 13 -7.73 -12.35 17.20
CA LEU A 13 -8.51 -11.87 18.33
C LEU A 13 -8.81 -13.00 19.32
N ARG A 14 -9.18 -14.18 18.83
CA ARG A 14 -9.45 -15.35 19.67
C ARG A 14 -8.21 -15.87 20.40
N ARG A 15 -7.06 -15.88 19.72
CA ARG A 15 -5.81 -16.41 20.26
C ARG A 15 -5.14 -15.46 21.24
N ASP A 16 -5.02 -14.19 20.85
CA ASP A 16 -4.16 -13.22 21.53
C ASP A 16 -4.95 -12.27 22.45
N PHE A 17 -6.28 -12.14 22.23
CA PHE A 17 -7.17 -11.24 22.95
C PHE A 17 -8.51 -11.92 23.29
N PRO A 18 -8.52 -12.99 24.11
CA PRO A 18 -9.72 -13.81 24.36
C PRO A 18 -10.88 -13.05 24.99
N GLU A 19 -10.60 -12.04 25.84
CA GLU A 19 -11.61 -11.17 26.43
C GLU A 19 -12.35 -10.33 25.36
N HIS A 20 -11.64 -9.80 24.39
CA HIS A 20 -12.23 -9.07 23.26
C HIS A 20 -12.98 -9.99 22.31
N PHE A 21 -12.54 -11.23 22.16
CA PHE A 21 -13.27 -12.24 21.40
C PHE A 21 -14.60 -12.60 22.07
N THR A 22 -14.64 -12.64 23.39
CA THR A 22 -15.89 -12.84 24.15
C THR A 22 -16.86 -11.69 23.92
N LEU A 23 -16.39 -10.44 23.96
CA LEU A 23 -17.21 -9.27 23.63
C LEU A 23 -17.73 -9.33 22.18
N PHE A 24 -16.89 -9.72 21.22
CA PHE A 24 -17.30 -9.93 19.84
C PHE A 24 -18.43 -10.97 19.72
N GLN A 25 -18.33 -12.09 20.44
CA GLN A 25 -19.35 -13.13 20.42
C GLN A 25 -20.69 -12.66 21.03
N ALA A 26 -20.65 -11.73 21.97
CA ALA A 26 -21.82 -11.15 22.61
C ALA A 26 -22.52 -10.08 21.75
N LEU A 27 -21.92 -9.64 20.63
CA LEU A 27 -22.54 -8.66 19.75
C LEU A 27 -23.85 -9.21 19.14
N PRO A 28 -24.91 -8.39 19.11
CA PRO A 28 -26.23 -8.81 18.63
C PRO A 28 -26.24 -8.94 17.11
N GLY A 29 -26.50 -10.17 16.63
CA GLY A 29 -26.72 -10.43 15.22
C GLY A 29 -25.47 -10.41 14.35
N VAL A 30 -25.64 -10.75 13.09
CA VAL A 30 -24.55 -10.87 12.10
C VAL A 30 -24.04 -9.49 11.69
N GLU A 31 -24.91 -8.51 11.55
CA GLU A 31 -24.57 -7.16 11.09
C GLU A 31 -23.62 -6.44 12.06
N ALA A 32 -23.87 -6.51 13.37
CA ALA A 32 -23.00 -5.93 14.38
C ALA A 32 -21.61 -6.59 14.39
N ARG A 33 -21.53 -7.90 14.17
CA ARG A 33 -20.26 -8.63 14.07
C ARG A 33 -19.49 -8.25 12.83
N LEU A 34 -20.14 -8.16 11.67
CA LEU A 34 -19.49 -7.72 10.42
C LEU A 34 -18.97 -6.27 10.53
N SER A 35 -19.75 -5.39 11.16
CA SER A 35 -19.32 -4.00 11.39
C SER A 35 -18.10 -3.93 12.31
N PHE A 36 -18.05 -4.74 13.36
CA PHE A 36 -16.90 -4.82 14.25
C PHE A 36 -15.66 -5.36 13.56
N GLU A 37 -15.79 -6.41 12.74
CA GLU A 37 -14.68 -6.94 11.94
C GLU A 37 -14.14 -5.92 10.94
N ALA A 38 -15.04 -5.20 10.26
CA ALA A 38 -14.68 -4.12 9.38
C ALA A 38 -13.91 -3.02 10.12
N LEU A 39 -14.40 -2.59 11.27
CA LEU A 39 -13.75 -1.58 12.11
C LEU A 39 -12.32 -1.98 12.50
N ILE A 40 -12.12 -3.21 12.99
CA ILE A 40 -10.78 -3.70 13.35
C ILE A 40 -9.86 -3.71 12.13
N THR A 41 -10.36 -4.16 10.99
CA THR A 41 -9.57 -4.24 9.75
C THR A 41 -9.16 -2.85 9.27
N TRP A 42 -10.07 -1.89 9.29
CA TRP A 42 -9.81 -0.50 8.90
C TRP A 42 -8.85 0.18 9.86
N GLN A 43 -9.06 0.04 11.15
CA GLN A 43 -8.19 0.60 12.18
C GLN A 43 -6.77 0.02 12.10
N SER A 44 -6.65 -1.28 11.93
CA SER A 44 -5.35 -1.96 11.73
C SER A 44 -4.62 -1.44 10.49
N THR A 45 -5.34 -1.25 9.38
CA THR A 45 -4.78 -0.70 8.15
C THR A 45 -4.36 0.76 8.32
N LEU A 46 -5.17 1.57 9.01
CA LEU A 46 -4.85 2.96 9.31
C LEU A 46 -3.58 3.06 10.16
N MET A 47 -3.50 2.30 11.24
CA MET A 47 -2.32 2.28 12.11
C MET A 47 -1.06 1.82 11.37
N TYR A 48 -1.18 0.81 10.52
CA TYR A 48 -0.08 0.35 9.68
C TYR A 48 0.38 1.47 8.74
N ARG A 49 -0.52 2.06 7.95
CA ARG A 49 -0.19 3.15 7.02
C ARG A 49 0.41 4.37 7.73
N LEU A 50 -0.15 4.73 8.88
CA LEU A 50 0.33 5.87 9.67
C LEU A 50 1.79 5.68 10.10
N ARG A 51 2.17 4.48 10.55
CA ARG A 51 3.57 4.17 10.89
C ARG A 51 4.49 4.33 9.69
N GLN A 52 4.09 3.80 8.53
CA GLN A 52 4.89 3.91 7.31
C GLN A 52 5.04 5.37 6.85
N VAL A 53 3.95 6.12 6.80
CA VAL A 53 3.95 7.53 6.40
C VAL A 53 4.82 8.38 7.34
N ARG A 54 4.80 8.11 8.64
CA ARG A 54 5.68 8.80 9.59
C ARG A 54 7.16 8.62 9.29
N ARG A 55 7.57 7.50 8.70
CA ARG A 55 8.96 7.26 8.25
C ARG A 55 9.35 8.12 7.04
N LEU A 56 8.35 8.63 6.31
CA LEU A 56 8.56 9.49 5.14
C LEU A 56 8.66 10.98 5.49
N LEU A 57 8.16 11.42 6.65
CA LEU A 57 8.12 12.84 7.05
C LEU A 57 9.46 13.57 6.91
N PRO A 58 10.63 12.97 7.21
CA PRO A 58 11.93 13.61 7.01
C PRO A 58 12.24 13.98 5.56
N PHE A 59 11.48 13.46 4.59
CA PHE A 59 11.65 13.69 3.15
C PHE A 59 10.57 14.60 2.56
N SER A 60 9.72 15.20 3.40
CA SER A 60 8.63 16.09 3.00
C SER A 60 7.71 15.46 1.92
N PRO A 61 7.06 14.32 2.20
CA PRO A 61 6.23 13.62 1.24
C PRO A 61 5.02 14.45 0.82
N LEU A 62 4.57 14.24 -0.41
CA LEU A 62 3.26 14.68 -0.89
C LEU A 62 2.23 13.58 -0.64
N LEU A 63 1.16 13.90 0.08
CA LEU A 63 0.03 13.01 0.31
C LEU A 63 -1.16 13.50 -0.51
N ALA A 64 -1.71 12.61 -1.34
CA ALA A 64 -2.90 12.90 -2.14
C ALA A 64 -4.13 12.14 -1.61
N GLY A 65 -5.30 12.78 -1.68
CA GLY A 65 -6.59 12.16 -1.39
C GLY A 65 -7.17 12.51 -0.03
N ASP A 66 -7.25 11.59 0.90
CA ASP A 66 -7.99 11.70 2.16
C ASP A 66 -7.47 12.86 3.06
N ARG A 67 -8.36 13.78 3.41
CA ARG A 67 -8.09 14.89 4.34
C ARG A 67 -7.88 14.45 5.79
N GLY A 68 -8.23 13.22 6.15
CA GLY A 68 -8.01 12.68 7.50
C GLY A 68 -6.54 12.68 7.93
N TRP A 69 -5.60 12.79 6.99
CA TRP A 69 -4.18 12.95 7.31
C TRP A 69 -3.87 14.22 8.11
N PHE A 70 -4.65 15.29 7.99
CA PHE A 70 -4.47 16.51 8.78
C PHE A 70 -4.70 16.31 10.28
N GLU A 71 -5.52 15.33 10.66
CA GLU A 71 -5.78 14.99 12.07
C GLU A 71 -4.71 14.03 12.65
N LEU A 72 -4.00 13.29 11.78
CA LEU A 72 -3.12 12.20 12.17
C LEU A 72 -1.64 12.55 12.14
N LEU A 73 -1.27 13.57 11.37
CA LEU A 73 0.11 13.98 11.13
C LEU A 73 0.40 15.36 11.73
N PRO A 74 1.68 15.69 12.00
CA PRO A 74 2.06 17.03 12.45
C PRO A 74 1.70 18.08 11.40
N ALA A 75 1.52 19.34 11.83
CA ALA A 75 1.12 20.44 10.96
C ALA A 75 2.14 20.82 9.87
N SER A 76 3.35 20.24 9.91
CA SER A 76 4.42 20.54 8.96
C SER A 76 5.22 19.29 8.61
N GLY A 77 6.07 19.36 7.61
CA GLY A 77 6.95 18.28 7.17
C GLY A 77 6.35 17.40 6.07
N TRP A 78 5.22 17.79 5.48
CA TRP A 78 4.58 17.15 4.35
C TRP A 78 3.72 18.15 3.59
N SER A 79 3.32 17.82 2.37
CA SER A 79 2.40 18.59 1.55
C SER A 79 1.16 17.76 1.19
N TYR A 80 0.08 18.45 0.86
CA TYR A 80 -1.20 17.81 0.55
C TYR A 80 -1.64 18.17 -0.87
N HIS A 81 -2.20 17.21 -1.55
CA HIS A 81 -2.93 17.35 -2.79
C HIS A 81 -4.33 16.75 -2.64
N GLU A 82 -5.32 17.36 -3.26
CA GLU A 82 -6.67 16.80 -3.30
C GLU A 82 -6.70 15.46 -4.03
N GLU A 83 -7.85 14.80 -4.00
CA GLU A 83 -8.04 13.52 -4.69
C GLU A 83 -7.72 13.67 -6.18
N LEU A 84 -6.93 12.72 -6.70
CA LEU A 84 -6.54 12.65 -8.09
C LEU A 84 -7.51 11.75 -8.85
N ASN A 85 -7.93 12.17 -10.05
CA ASN A 85 -8.72 11.34 -10.94
C ASN A 85 -7.90 10.14 -11.40
N TYR A 86 -8.51 8.95 -11.29
CA TYR A 86 -7.81 7.69 -11.59
C TYR A 86 -7.35 7.60 -13.05
N TYR A 87 -8.17 8.04 -13.99
CA TYR A 87 -7.89 7.90 -15.43
C TYR A 87 -7.17 9.11 -16.03
N GLU A 88 -7.40 10.29 -15.50
CA GLU A 88 -6.88 11.55 -16.07
C GLU A 88 -5.59 12.00 -15.40
N ASP A 89 -5.55 11.96 -14.06
CA ASP A 89 -4.44 12.55 -13.31
C ASP A 89 -3.32 11.52 -13.00
N LEU A 90 -3.68 10.31 -12.57
CA LEU A 90 -2.68 9.33 -12.12
C LEU A 90 -1.68 8.91 -13.21
N PRO A 91 -2.05 8.75 -14.50
CA PRO A 91 -1.09 8.44 -15.56
C PRO A 91 -0.01 9.52 -15.76
N VAL A 92 -0.32 10.77 -15.43
CA VAL A 92 0.62 11.89 -15.49
C VAL A 92 1.36 12.06 -14.15
N PHE A 93 0.66 11.85 -13.05
CA PHE A 93 1.21 12.05 -11.71
C PHE A 93 2.30 11.02 -11.35
N TYR A 94 2.07 9.74 -11.62
CA TYR A 94 3.01 8.68 -11.24
C TYR A 94 4.39 8.83 -11.89
N PRO A 95 4.55 9.05 -13.19
CA PRO A 95 5.87 9.26 -13.79
C PRO A 95 6.50 10.60 -13.41
N ALA A 96 5.70 11.62 -13.04
CA ALA A 96 6.21 12.92 -12.60
C ALA A 96 6.78 12.90 -11.17
N THR A 97 6.46 11.90 -10.37
CA THR A 97 6.97 11.76 -9.01
C THR A 97 8.24 10.93 -8.98
N ARG A 98 9.23 11.34 -8.16
CA ARG A 98 10.49 10.60 -8.03
C ARG A 98 10.33 9.24 -7.40
N ILE A 99 9.48 9.11 -6.38
CA ILE A 99 9.18 7.85 -5.69
C ILE A 99 7.68 7.79 -5.44
N ASN A 100 7.02 6.78 -5.97
CA ASN A 100 5.65 6.45 -5.62
C ASN A 100 5.68 5.43 -4.48
N PHE A 101 5.34 5.90 -3.28
CA PHE A 101 5.30 5.04 -2.10
C PHE A 101 3.94 4.39 -1.94
N ASN A 102 3.94 3.08 -1.77
CA ASN A 102 2.73 2.29 -1.56
C ASN A 102 2.84 1.45 -0.29
N CYS A 103 1.74 1.33 0.45
CA CYS A 103 1.58 0.35 1.51
C CYS A 103 0.22 -0.34 1.38
N THR A 104 0.26 -1.65 1.34
CA THR A 104 -0.90 -2.51 1.11
C THR A 104 -1.77 -2.60 2.36
N SER A 105 -3.08 -2.64 2.20
CA SER A 105 -4.01 -2.85 3.31
C SER A 105 -3.73 -4.17 4.03
N GLN A 106 -3.83 -4.18 5.36
CA GLN A 106 -3.57 -5.36 6.19
C GLN A 106 -4.57 -6.51 5.96
N GLN A 107 -5.71 -6.24 5.34
CA GLN A 107 -6.65 -7.27 4.92
C GLN A 107 -6.13 -8.15 3.77
N MET A 108 -5.17 -7.65 2.98
CA MET A 108 -4.59 -8.38 1.84
C MET A 108 -3.38 -9.19 2.30
N LYS A 109 -3.61 -10.38 2.85
CA LYS A 109 -2.59 -11.20 3.54
C LYS A 109 -1.29 -11.43 2.79
N GLY A 110 -1.31 -11.83 1.59
CA GLY A 110 -0.13 -12.12 0.77
C GLY A 110 -0.22 -11.46 -0.61
N ALA A 111 -1.38 -10.86 -0.89
CA ALA A 111 -1.69 -10.23 -2.15
C ALA A 111 -1.21 -8.77 -2.19
N VAL A 112 -1.00 -8.28 -3.40
CA VAL A 112 -0.70 -6.87 -3.68
C VAL A 112 -1.97 -6.10 -3.98
N ASN A 113 -1.93 -4.77 -3.79
CA ASN A 113 -3.02 -3.90 -4.21
C ASN A 113 -2.80 -3.41 -5.65
N GLN A 114 -3.82 -2.76 -6.21
CA GLN A 114 -3.85 -2.31 -7.59
C GLN A 114 -2.70 -1.34 -7.94
N ARG A 115 -2.27 -0.47 -7.01
CA ARG A 115 -1.19 0.50 -7.25
C ARG A 115 0.15 -0.17 -7.61
N VAL A 116 0.35 -1.42 -7.22
CA VAL A 116 1.54 -2.19 -7.58
C VAL A 116 1.63 -2.41 -9.11
N PHE A 117 0.50 -2.40 -9.80
CA PHE A 117 0.43 -2.47 -11.25
C PHE A 117 0.33 -1.08 -11.90
N ASP A 118 -0.49 -0.20 -11.34
CA ASP A 118 -0.77 1.12 -11.91
C ASP A 118 0.50 1.99 -12.02
N VAL A 119 1.31 2.00 -10.97
CA VAL A 119 2.53 2.83 -10.94
C VAL A 119 3.54 2.42 -12.01
N PRO A 120 3.97 1.13 -12.10
CA PRO A 120 4.86 0.70 -13.17
C PRO A 120 4.22 0.81 -14.56
N ALA A 121 2.91 0.55 -14.71
CA ALA A 121 2.21 0.68 -15.98
C ALA A 121 2.27 2.11 -16.54
N CYS A 122 2.28 3.11 -15.66
CA CYS A 122 2.46 4.51 -16.03
C CYS A 122 3.94 4.93 -16.15
N GLY A 123 4.89 4.01 -15.97
CA GLY A 123 6.32 4.32 -15.99
C GLY A 123 6.85 5.00 -14.73
N GLY A 124 6.12 4.92 -13.62
CA GLY A 124 6.54 5.45 -12.32
C GLY A 124 7.45 4.49 -11.56
N PHE A 125 8.38 5.02 -10.77
CA PHE A 125 9.18 4.24 -9.84
C PHE A 125 8.35 3.89 -8.60
N LEU A 126 8.23 2.58 -8.30
CA LEU A 126 7.45 2.07 -7.18
C LEU A 126 8.35 1.61 -6.02
N LEU A 127 8.06 2.12 -4.81
CA LEU A 127 8.55 1.60 -3.54
C LEU A 127 7.34 1.09 -2.72
N THR A 128 7.25 -0.22 -2.49
CA THR A 128 6.08 -0.86 -1.86
C THR A 128 6.48 -1.80 -0.73
N ASP A 129 5.53 -2.14 0.14
CA ASP A 129 5.72 -3.20 1.13
C ASP A 129 5.81 -4.57 0.45
N TYR A 130 6.73 -5.40 0.93
CA TYR A 130 6.86 -6.78 0.44
C TYR A 130 5.58 -7.57 0.71
N ARG A 131 5.12 -8.26 -0.33
CA ARG A 131 4.03 -9.24 -0.28
C ARG A 131 4.45 -10.47 -1.07
N ARG A 132 4.09 -11.66 -0.57
CA ARG A 132 4.47 -12.92 -1.21
C ARG A 132 4.10 -13.01 -2.69
N GLN A 133 2.97 -12.41 -3.08
CA GLN A 133 2.53 -12.38 -4.48
C GLN A 133 3.46 -11.57 -5.37
N LEU A 134 4.22 -10.62 -4.80
CA LEU A 134 5.09 -9.73 -5.56
C LEU A 134 6.12 -10.50 -6.40
N GLU A 135 6.70 -11.56 -5.84
CA GLU A 135 7.72 -12.40 -6.51
C GLU A 135 7.20 -13.17 -7.72
N ASN A 136 5.87 -13.39 -7.77
CA ASN A 136 5.24 -14.04 -8.94
C ASN A 136 4.89 -13.04 -10.05
N LEU A 137 4.98 -11.74 -9.77
CA LEU A 137 4.53 -10.66 -10.65
C LEU A 137 5.68 -9.80 -11.16
N PHE A 138 6.72 -9.63 -10.35
CA PHE A 138 7.86 -8.77 -10.61
C PHE A 138 9.15 -9.42 -10.09
N GLU A 139 10.28 -8.95 -10.58
CA GLU A 139 11.60 -9.20 -10.00
C GLU A 139 11.95 -8.05 -9.03
N PRO A 140 11.79 -8.24 -7.70
CA PRO A 140 12.12 -7.21 -6.72
C PRO A 140 13.59 -6.80 -6.83
N GLY A 141 13.85 -5.49 -6.74
CA GLY A 141 15.19 -4.92 -6.92
C GLY A 141 15.51 -4.53 -8.36
N ARG A 142 14.74 -5.02 -9.33
CA ARG A 142 14.95 -4.73 -10.76
C ARG A 142 13.79 -3.99 -11.42
N GLU A 143 12.56 -4.37 -11.12
CA GLU A 143 11.32 -3.87 -11.73
C GLU A 143 10.47 -3.06 -10.76
N VAL A 144 10.54 -3.42 -9.48
CA VAL A 144 9.95 -2.71 -8.36
C VAL A 144 10.89 -2.80 -7.16
N ILE A 145 10.80 -1.84 -6.25
CA ILE A 145 11.52 -1.90 -4.98
C ILE A 145 10.55 -2.19 -3.85
N CYS A 146 10.92 -3.12 -2.98
CA CYS A 146 10.12 -3.43 -1.81
C CYS A 146 10.94 -3.32 -0.51
N TYR A 147 10.24 -2.96 0.57
CA TYR A 147 10.73 -3.01 1.93
C TYR A 147 10.03 -4.14 2.70
N HIS A 148 10.76 -4.82 3.57
CA HIS A 148 10.23 -5.88 4.43
C HIS A 148 9.83 -5.33 5.80
N GLU A 149 10.61 -4.37 6.31
CA GLU A 149 10.39 -3.74 7.60
C GLU A 149 10.33 -2.21 7.47
N GLU A 150 9.54 -1.58 8.34
CA GLU A 150 9.37 -0.12 8.33
C GLU A 150 10.68 0.65 8.57
N GLY A 151 11.67 0.00 9.21
CA GLY A 151 12.99 0.59 9.46
C GLY A 151 13.81 0.83 8.20
N GLU A 152 13.56 0.06 7.13
CA GLU A 152 14.27 0.16 5.85
C GLU A 152 13.83 1.38 5.02
N ILE A 153 12.60 1.88 5.25
CA ILE A 153 12.01 2.94 4.44
C ILE A 153 12.89 4.19 4.33
N PRO A 154 13.42 4.78 5.42
CA PRO A 154 14.22 5.98 5.34
C PRO A 154 15.52 5.79 4.54
N GLU A 155 16.13 4.62 4.61
CA GLU A 155 17.35 4.31 3.87
C GLU A 155 17.06 4.15 2.38
N LEU A 156 16.05 3.36 2.02
CA LEU A 156 15.61 3.18 0.65
C LEU A 156 15.20 4.50 -0.01
N VAL A 157 14.42 5.33 0.69
CA VAL A 157 14.01 6.63 0.17
C VAL A 157 15.23 7.52 -0.06
N ARG A 158 16.16 7.61 0.89
CA ARG A 158 17.39 8.42 0.74
C ARG A 158 18.24 7.91 -0.43
N HIS A 159 18.41 6.60 -0.54
CA HIS A 159 19.14 5.98 -1.63
C HIS A 159 18.56 6.36 -2.98
N TYR A 160 17.28 6.11 -3.18
CA TYR A 160 16.65 6.34 -4.48
C TYR A 160 16.36 7.81 -4.78
N LEU A 161 16.20 8.70 -3.81
CA LEU A 161 16.10 10.14 -4.08
C LEU A 161 17.39 10.75 -4.68
N SER A 162 18.53 10.15 -4.42
CA SER A 162 19.84 10.61 -4.92
C SER A 162 20.31 9.94 -6.21
N ARG A 163 19.50 9.00 -6.78
CA ARG A 163 19.95 8.14 -7.90
C ARG A 163 18.92 8.10 -9.03
N ASP A 164 18.84 9.18 -9.78
CA ASP A 164 17.87 9.35 -10.86
C ASP A 164 17.97 8.25 -11.91
N ALA A 165 19.16 8.00 -12.43
CA ALA A 165 19.38 6.98 -13.47
C ALA A 165 19.00 5.55 -13.03
N GLU A 166 19.18 5.24 -11.73
CA GLU A 166 18.79 3.94 -11.20
C GLU A 166 17.27 3.81 -11.09
N ARG A 167 16.58 4.88 -10.64
CA ARG A 167 15.11 4.92 -10.60
C ARG A 167 14.50 4.78 -11.99
N GLU A 168 15.03 5.54 -12.97
CA GLU A 168 14.55 5.50 -14.35
C GLU A 168 14.73 4.11 -14.97
N ARG A 169 15.85 3.45 -14.72
CA ARG A 169 16.11 2.08 -15.18
C ARG A 169 15.10 1.08 -14.57
N ILE A 170 14.81 1.20 -13.28
CA ILE A 170 13.86 0.32 -12.59
C ILE A 170 12.43 0.57 -13.10
N ALA A 171 12.02 1.83 -13.22
CA ALA A 171 10.70 2.19 -13.76
C ALA A 171 10.52 1.69 -15.20
N ALA A 172 11.54 1.82 -16.05
CA ALA A 172 11.53 1.31 -17.42
C ALA A 172 11.43 -0.23 -17.47
N ALA A 173 12.07 -0.95 -16.55
CA ALA A 173 11.96 -2.40 -16.47
C ALA A 173 10.56 -2.84 -16.05
N GLY A 174 9.94 -2.15 -15.09
CA GLY A 174 8.58 -2.44 -14.62
C GLY A 174 7.50 -2.25 -15.69
N ILE A 175 7.58 -1.19 -16.51
CA ILE A 175 6.63 -0.96 -17.61
C ILE A 175 6.79 -2.02 -18.70
N LEU A 176 8.00 -2.40 -19.06
CA LEU A 176 8.27 -3.41 -20.08
C LEU A 176 7.68 -4.76 -19.70
N LEU A 177 7.82 -5.18 -18.43
CA LEU A 177 7.23 -6.42 -17.95
C LEU A 177 5.71 -6.43 -18.15
N LEU A 178 5.02 -5.37 -17.75
CA LEU A 178 3.56 -5.28 -17.86
C LEU A 178 3.08 -5.26 -19.32
N LEU A 179 3.80 -4.59 -20.21
CA LEU A 179 3.52 -4.62 -21.64
C LEU A 179 3.68 -6.03 -22.21
N CYS A 180 4.75 -6.75 -21.87
CA CYS A 180 4.96 -8.13 -22.31
C CYS A 180 3.85 -9.07 -21.85
N HIS A 181 3.38 -8.95 -20.61
CA HIS A 181 2.26 -9.76 -20.10
C HIS A 181 0.94 -9.44 -20.80
N THR A 182 0.68 -8.17 -21.13
CA THR A 182 -0.53 -7.77 -21.83
C THR A 182 -0.57 -8.34 -23.24
N PHE A 183 0.55 -8.35 -23.96
CA PHE A 183 0.63 -8.93 -25.31
C PHE A 183 0.58 -10.47 -25.32
N ALA A 184 1.08 -11.13 -24.27
CA ALA A 184 1.06 -12.60 -24.18
C ALA A 184 -0.37 -13.18 -23.97
N VAL A 185 -1.32 -12.38 -23.53
CA VAL A 185 -2.72 -12.79 -23.32
C VAL A 185 -3.55 -12.70 -24.62
N TYR A 186 -3.07 -12.01 -25.64
CA TYR A 186 -3.77 -11.81 -26.92
C TYR A 186 -3.21 -12.65 -28.08
N LEU A 187 -2.27 -13.54 -27.84
CA LEU A 187 -1.75 -14.54 -28.79
C LEU A 187 -2.17 -15.96 -28.37
#